data_411545b5cec6763682740711fedf8d96
#
_entry.id   411545b5cec6763682740711fedf8d96
#
_cell.length_a   1.000
_cell.length_b   1.000
_cell.length_c   1.000
_cell.angle_alpha   90.00
_cell.angle_beta   90.00
_cell.angle_gamma   90.00
#
_symmetry.space_group_name_H-M   'P 1'
#
loop_
_entity.id
_entity.type
_entity.pdbx_description
1 polymer ?
#
loop_
_entity_poly.entity_id
_entity_poly.type
_entity_poly.pdbx_seq_one_letter_code
_entity_poly.pdbx_strand_id
1 'polypeptide(L)'
;MSNTHQENNHNNNNNNNNNNNNNNKYAILKIFIDNNELKQLYQTKIDNHNSKIKNAAYPDSGFDLFVPEHYHIKSSDTGPTKIDMKVKCSMKMDVGCCGMDSPVGFYMYPRSSIYKTPLRLANSVGIIDSGYRGPLISIFDNLNRAKYDVEKHTRLVQICSPDLRPIIVIMVDNIEDLGLTERSDNGFGSTGV
;
A
#
# COMPACT_ATOMS: atom_id res chain seq x y z
N MET A 1 -47.80 -7.61 62.40
CA MET A 1 -48.02 -7.45 60.96
C MET A 1 -46.63 -7.18 60.34
N SER A 2 -46.00 -8.21 59.85
CA SER A 2 -44.64 -8.23 59.33
C SER A 2 -44.71 -8.26 57.79
N ASN A 3 -44.22 -7.20 57.14
CA ASN A 3 -44.02 -7.18 55.69
C ASN A 3 -42.58 -7.52 55.37
N THR A 4 -42.41 -8.70 54.77
CA THR A 4 -41.16 -9.17 54.18
C THR A 4 -41.04 -8.65 52.74
N HIS A 5 -40.04 -7.81 52.46
CA HIS A 5 -39.63 -7.44 51.10
C HIS A 5 -38.69 -8.52 50.55
N GLN A 6 -39.10 -9.13 49.45
CA GLN A 6 -38.24 -9.99 48.64
C GLN A 6 -37.39 -9.13 47.74
N GLU A 7 -36.08 -9.25 47.87
CA GLU A 7 -35.09 -8.70 46.92
C GLU A 7 -34.98 -9.63 45.72
N ASN A 8 -35.36 -9.13 44.56
CA ASN A 8 -35.12 -9.81 43.28
C ASN A 8 -33.67 -9.53 42.81
N ASN A 9 -32.81 -10.53 42.93
CA ASN A 9 -31.48 -10.56 42.31
C ASN A 9 -31.61 -10.73 40.79
N HIS A 10 -31.46 -9.67 40.04
CA HIS A 10 -31.22 -9.71 38.60
C HIS A 10 -29.74 -9.96 38.33
N ASN A 11 -29.39 -11.21 38.07
CA ASN A 11 -28.11 -11.58 37.50
C ASN A 11 -28.06 -11.11 36.04
N ASN A 12 -27.45 -9.97 35.78
CA ASN A 12 -27.04 -9.52 34.44
C ASN A 12 -25.78 -10.27 34.02
N ASN A 13 -25.93 -11.41 33.35
CA ASN A 13 -24.88 -12.05 32.58
C ASN A 13 -24.64 -11.26 31.29
N ASN A 14 -23.85 -10.18 31.38
CA ASN A 14 -23.24 -9.54 30.22
C ASN A 14 -22.07 -10.39 29.75
N ASN A 15 -22.37 -11.45 28.98
CA ASN A 15 -21.38 -12.11 28.15
C ASN A 15 -20.97 -11.15 27.02
N ASN A 16 -19.87 -10.48 27.21
CA ASN A 16 -19.16 -9.69 26.20
C ASN A 16 -18.69 -10.63 25.08
N ASN A 17 -19.51 -10.79 24.05
CA ASN A 17 -19.10 -11.30 22.73
C ASN A 17 -18.32 -10.21 21.97
N ASN A 18 -17.14 -9.85 22.43
CA ASN A 18 -16.26 -8.87 21.79
C ASN A 18 -15.20 -9.50 20.86
N ASN A 19 -15.43 -10.71 20.33
CA ASN A 19 -14.40 -11.43 19.56
C ASN A 19 -14.59 -11.48 18.04
N ASN A 20 -15.55 -10.75 17.42
CA ASN A 20 -15.81 -10.94 15.98
C ASN A 20 -15.68 -9.69 15.08
N ASN A 21 -15.06 -8.57 15.52
CA ASN A 21 -14.99 -7.36 14.70
C ASN A 21 -13.58 -6.96 14.22
N ASN A 22 -12.57 -7.83 14.33
CA ASN A 22 -11.20 -7.47 13.94
C ASN A 22 -10.81 -7.78 12.48
N ASN A 23 -11.65 -8.47 11.71
CA ASN A 23 -11.26 -9.02 10.40
C ASN A 23 -11.33 -8.02 9.24
N ASN A 24 -11.87 -6.81 9.42
CA ASN A 24 -12.01 -5.80 8.36
C ASN A 24 -11.11 -4.57 8.54
N LYS A 25 -10.12 -4.65 9.41
CA LYS A 25 -9.34 -3.48 9.81
C LYS A 25 -8.25 -3.08 8.80
N TYR A 26 -7.74 -4.02 8.03
CA TYR A 26 -6.57 -3.82 7.17
C TYR A 26 -6.81 -4.27 5.73
N ALA A 27 -6.12 -3.63 4.78
CA ALA A 27 -5.84 -4.22 3.48
C ALA A 27 -4.54 -5.03 3.56
N ILE A 28 -4.40 -6.07 2.74
CA ILE A 28 -3.20 -6.89 2.67
C ILE A 28 -2.52 -6.62 1.32
N LEU A 29 -1.30 -6.10 1.37
CA LEU A 29 -0.44 -5.88 0.20
C LEU A 29 0.62 -6.96 0.15
N LYS A 30 0.57 -7.82 -0.86
CA LYS A 30 1.69 -8.70 -1.20
C LYS A 30 2.66 -7.97 -2.10
N ILE A 31 3.97 -8.09 -1.82
CA ILE A 31 5.04 -7.43 -2.54
C ILE A 31 6.11 -8.43 -2.95
N PHE A 32 6.46 -8.45 -4.24
CA PHE A 32 7.56 -9.23 -4.80
C PHE A 32 8.68 -8.31 -5.26
N ILE A 33 9.91 -8.65 -4.94
CA ILE A 33 11.12 -7.91 -5.26
C ILE A 33 12.21 -8.90 -5.66
N ASP A 34 12.70 -8.79 -6.87
CA ASP A 34 13.72 -9.71 -7.42
C ASP A 34 15.16 -9.33 -6.98
N ASN A 35 15.42 -8.05 -6.73
CA ASN A 35 16.75 -7.56 -6.33
C ASN A 35 17.00 -7.81 -4.84
N ASN A 36 18.06 -8.58 -4.51
CA ASN A 36 18.38 -8.97 -3.13
C ASN A 36 18.68 -7.81 -2.19
N GLU A 37 19.40 -6.78 -2.65
CA GLU A 37 19.72 -5.60 -1.82
C GLU A 37 18.43 -4.85 -1.47
N LEU A 38 17.61 -4.61 -2.48
CA LEU A 38 16.32 -3.94 -2.31
C LEU A 38 15.36 -4.77 -1.45
N LYS A 39 15.37 -6.10 -1.60
CA LYS A 39 14.59 -7.05 -0.78
C LYS A 39 14.90 -6.92 0.70
N GLN A 40 16.19 -6.87 1.08
CA GLN A 40 16.62 -6.69 2.47
C GLN A 40 16.16 -5.34 3.06
N LEU A 41 16.29 -4.26 2.27
CA LEU A 41 15.82 -2.94 2.67
C LEU A 41 14.31 -2.93 2.93
N TYR A 42 13.53 -3.55 2.04
CA TYR A 42 12.09 -3.65 2.19
C TYR A 42 11.68 -4.56 3.35
N GLN A 43 12.42 -5.65 3.62
CA GLN A 43 12.11 -6.51 4.77
C GLN A 43 12.14 -5.71 6.08
N THR A 44 13.22 -4.96 6.31
CA THR A 44 13.34 -4.08 7.49
C THR A 44 12.22 -3.04 7.55
N LYS A 45 11.86 -2.45 6.40
CA LYS A 45 10.77 -1.47 6.34
C LYS A 45 9.42 -2.11 6.64
N ILE A 46 9.15 -3.30 6.11
CA ILE A 46 7.89 -4.04 6.30
C ILE A 46 7.70 -4.38 7.78
N ASP A 47 8.73 -4.91 8.44
CA ASP A 47 8.66 -5.29 9.85
C ASP A 47 8.33 -4.07 10.72
N ASN A 48 9.02 -2.95 10.50
CA ASN A 48 8.78 -1.70 11.20
C ASN A 48 7.38 -1.12 10.91
N HIS A 49 6.94 -1.16 9.63
CA HIS A 49 5.63 -0.68 9.21
C HIS A 49 4.51 -1.49 9.85
N ASN A 50 4.55 -2.81 9.72
CA ASN A 50 3.54 -3.71 10.26
C ASN A 50 3.43 -3.61 11.79
N SER A 51 4.58 -3.47 12.48
CA SER A 51 4.61 -3.25 13.92
C SER A 51 3.90 -1.93 14.30
N LYS A 52 4.19 -0.83 13.60
CA LYS A 52 3.51 0.46 13.83
C LYS A 52 2.01 0.37 13.57
N ILE A 53 1.60 -0.23 12.45
CA ILE A 53 0.19 -0.38 12.09
C ILE A 53 -0.59 -1.15 13.18
N LYS A 54 -0.02 -2.21 13.74
CA LYS A 54 -0.67 -3.02 14.77
C LYS A 54 -0.80 -2.30 16.12
N ASN A 55 0.15 -1.44 16.45
CA ASN A 55 0.26 -0.81 17.76
C ASN A 55 -0.24 0.65 17.82
N ALA A 56 -0.45 1.31 16.69
CA ALA A 56 -0.91 2.70 16.66
C ALA A 56 -2.43 2.82 16.87
N ALA A 57 -2.85 3.79 17.66
CA ALA A 57 -4.26 4.16 17.78
C ALA A 57 -4.79 4.77 16.46
N TYR A 58 -3.92 5.50 15.75
CA TYR A 58 -4.20 6.13 14.44
C TYR A 58 -3.09 5.73 13.46
N PRO A 59 -3.22 4.56 12.80
CA PRO A 59 -2.20 4.06 11.89
C PRO A 59 -2.15 4.83 10.58
N ASP A 60 -0.96 4.90 9.97
CA ASP A 60 -0.75 5.49 8.64
C ASP A 60 -1.49 4.68 7.56
N SER A 61 -2.01 5.40 6.53
CA SER A 61 -2.72 4.78 5.39
C SER A 61 -1.80 4.35 4.26
N GLY A 62 -0.55 4.82 4.23
CA GLY A 62 0.36 4.64 3.09
C GLY A 62 1.58 3.78 3.41
N PHE A 63 2.01 2.97 2.42
CA PHE A 63 3.28 2.25 2.43
C PHE A 63 4.22 2.85 1.40
N ASP A 64 5.32 3.48 1.86
CA ASP A 64 6.30 4.16 0.99
C ASP A 64 7.09 3.18 0.14
N LEU A 65 7.34 3.55 -1.12
CA LEU A 65 8.27 2.86 -2.01
C LEU A 65 9.62 3.59 -2.06
N PHE A 66 10.70 2.81 -2.21
CA PHE A 66 12.06 3.31 -2.39
C PHE A 66 12.40 3.42 -3.88
N VAL A 67 13.01 4.53 -4.26
CA VAL A 67 13.69 4.67 -5.57
C VAL A 67 14.88 3.69 -5.58
N PRO A 68 14.95 2.73 -6.53
CA PRO A 68 15.89 1.61 -6.44
C PRO A 68 17.36 1.97 -6.72
N GLU A 69 17.58 3.05 -7.45
CA GLU A 69 18.91 3.53 -7.85
C GLU A 69 18.94 5.05 -7.97
N HIS A 70 20.08 5.65 -8.26
CA HIS A 70 20.18 7.08 -8.53
C HIS A 70 19.54 7.42 -9.88
N TYR A 71 18.69 8.45 -9.93
CA TYR A 71 18.04 8.93 -11.16
C TYR A 71 18.31 10.39 -11.43
N HIS A 72 18.62 10.70 -12.70
CA HIS A 72 18.61 12.06 -13.22
C HIS A 72 17.26 12.35 -13.87
N ILE A 73 16.39 13.09 -13.16
CA ILE A 73 15.10 13.50 -13.71
C ILE A 73 15.34 14.63 -14.72
N LYS A 74 14.83 14.42 -15.92
CA LYS A 74 14.99 15.36 -17.02
C LYS A 74 14.42 16.75 -16.68
N SER A 75 14.91 17.77 -17.37
CA SER A 75 14.36 19.13 -17.27
C SER A 75 12.91 19.19 -17.82
N SER A 76 12.16 20.21 -17.45
CA SER A 76 10.78 20.45 -17.94
C SER A 76 10.68 20.47 -19.48
N ASP A 77 11.75 20.90 -20.15
CA ASP A 77 11.76 21.06 -21.62
C ASP A 77 11.93 19.72 -22.38
N THR A 78 12.29 18.64 -21.68
CA THR A 78 12.60 17.32 -22.28
C THR A 78 11.56 16.24 -21.96
N GLY A 79 10.48 16.60 -21.27
CA GLY A 79 9.38 15.73 -20.92
C GLY A 79 9.61 14.86 -19.67
N PRO A 80 8.63 14.05 -19.30
CA PRO A 80 8.63 13.31 -18.04
C PRO A 80 9.67 12.20 -18.00
N THR A 81 10.05 11.80 -16.78
CA THR A 81 10.98 10.71 -16.54
C THR A 81 10.26 9.56 -15.84
N LYS A 82 10.41 8.34 -16.37
CA LYS A 82 9.89 7.10 -15.77
C LYS A 82 10.91 6.55 -14.78
N ILE A 83 10.43 6.16 -13.60
CA ILE A 83 11.18 5.41 -12.60
C ILE A 83 10.46 4.08 -12.39
N ASP A 84 11.11 2.98 -12.77
CA ASP A 84 10.69 1.63 -12.43
C ASP A 84 11.09 1.36 -10.98
N MET A 85 10.11 1.20 -10.09
CA MET A 85 10.34 0.99 -8.65
C MET A 85 10.90 -0.40 -8.33
N LYS A 86 11.01 -1.30 -9.32
CA LYS A 86 11.48 -2.71 -9.19
C LYS A 86 10.67 -3.52 -8.19
N VAL A 87 9.40 -3.19 -8.07
CA VAL A 87 8.45 -3.78 -7.13
C VAL A 87 7.21 -4.21 -7.91
N LYS A 88 6.74 -5.43 -7.67
CA LYS A 88 5.47 -5.93 -8.17
C LYS A 88 4.55 -6.23 -7.00
N CYS A 89 3.25 -5.97 -7.14
CA CYS A 89 2.31 -6.07 -6.02
C CYS A 89 0.98 -6.70 -6.42
N SER A 90 0.29 -7.24 -5.41
CA SER A 90 -1.14 -7.46 -5.44
C SER A 90 -1.76 -7.03 -4.11
N MET A 91 -2.99 -6.55 -4.15
CA MET A 91 -3.72 -6.16 -2.95
C MET A 91 -5.02 -6.93 -2.84
N LYS A 92 -5.41 -7.22 -1.61
CA LYS A 92 -6.70 -7.81 -1.27
C LYS A 92 -7.28 -7.15 -0.03
N MET A 93 -8.60 -7.10 0.02
CA MET A 93 -9.32 -6.68 1.21
C MET A 93 -9.75 -7.92 1.97
N ASP A 94 -9.54 -7.92 3.28
CA ASP A 94 -10.16 -8.88 4.17
C ASP A 94 -11.64 -8.52 4.30
N VAL A 95 -12.51 -9.34 3.74
CA VAL A 95 -13.98 -9.13 3.76
C VAL A 95 -14.68 -9.89 4.90
N GLY A 96 -13.94 -10.41 5.88
CA GLY A 96 -14.49 -10.96 7.12
C GLY A 96 -15.24 -12.29 6.94
N CYS A 97 -16.51 -12.33 7.29
CA CYS A 97 -17.26 -13.56 7.54
C CYS A 97 -17.49 -14.53 6.36
N CYS A 98 -17.11 -14.19 5.13
CA CYS A 98 -17.31 -15.07 3.96
C CYS A 98 -16.05 -15.81 3.50
N GLY A 99 -14.91 -15.60 4.15
CA GLY A 99 -13.68 -16.37 3.93
C GLY A 99 -13.02 -16.20 2.55
N MET A 100 -13.54 -15.35 1.67
CA MET A 100 -12.95 -15.09 0.36
C MET A 100 -12.29 -13.72 0.35
N ASP A 101 -10.96 -13.73 0.32
CA ASP A 101 -10.16 -12.54 0.06
C ASP A 101 -10.51 -11.98 -1.32
N SER A 102 -11.01 -10.75 -1.38
CA SER A 102 -11.33 -10.10 -2.65
C SER A 102 -10.13 -9.33 -3.17
N PRO A 103 -9.60 -9.67 -4.36
CA PRO A 103 -8.59 -8.85 -5.02
C PRO A 103 -9.14 -7.46 -5.32
N VAL A 104 -8.37 -6.43 -5.00
CA VAL A 104 -8.75 -5.03 -5.24
C VAL A 104 -7.64 -4.26 -5.94
N GLY A 105 -8.01 -3.26 -6.73
CA GLY A 105 -7.09 -2.25 -7.20
C GLY A 105 -6.60 -1.39 -6.05
N PHE A 106 -5.54 -0.62 -6.27
CA PHE A 106 -4.97 0.27 -5.27
C PHE A 106 -4.35 1.51 -5.94
N TYR A 107 -4.00 2.48 -5.12
CA TYR A 107 -3.44 3.74 -5.60
C TYR A 107 -1.96 3.85 -5.29
N MET A 108 -1.22 4.49 -6.20
CA MET A 108 0.12 4.99 -5.96
C MET A 108 0.08 6.52 -5.95
N TYR A 109 0.21 7.09 -4.77
CA TYR A 109 0.19 8.52 -4.53
C TYR A 109 1.59 9.10 -4.34
N PRO A 110 1.81 10.38 -4.64
CA PRO A 110 3.00 11.07 -4.15
C PRO A 110 2.97 11.11 -2.61
N ARG A 111 4.15 11.08 -2.00
CA ARG A 111 4.25 11.38 -0.56
C ARG A 111 4.03 12.88 -0.32
N SER A 112 3.54 13.22 0.88
CA SER A 112 3.36 14.62 1.28
C SER A 112 4.66 15.45 1.14
N SER A 113 5.82 14.83 1.38
CA SER A 113 7.13 15.50 1.27
C SER A 113 7.57 15.84 -0.16
N ILE A 114 6.85 15.41 -1.19
CA ILE A 114 7.21 15.68 -2.60
C ILE A 114 7.25 17.18 -2.90
N TYR A 115 6.46 18.00 -2.18
CA TYR A 115 6.45 19.46 -2.34
C TYR A 115 7.80 20.14 -2.09
N LYS A 116 8.73 19.43 -1.39
CA LYS A 116 10.11 19.91 -1.14
C LYS A 116 11.03 19.71 -2.35
N THR A 117 10.53 19.09 -3.39
CA THR A 117 11.24 18.81 -4.64
C THR A 117 10.57 19.55 -5.79
N PRO A 118 11.22 19.74 -6.93
CA PRO A 118 10.56 20.26 -8.13
C PRO A 118 9.74 19.20 -8.87
N LEU A 119 9.51 18.02 -8.27
CA LEU A 119 8.87 16.89 -8.93
C LEU A 119 7.37 16.87 -8.70
N ARG A 120 6.65 16.37 -9.70
CA ARG A 120 5.23 16.06 -9.64
C ARG A 120 4.95 14.76 -10.41
N LEU A 121 4.05 13.91 -9.90
CA LEU A 121 3.58 12.78 -10.67
C LEU A 121 2.82 13.29 -11.92
N ALA A 122 3.28 12.87 -13.10
CA ALA A 122 2.72 13.31 -14.38
C ALA A 122 1.26 12.90 -14.56
N ASN A 123 0.84 11.77 -13.97
CA ASN A 123 -0.55 11.30 -13.97
C ASN A 123 -1.32 11.66 -12.68
N SER A 124 -0.77 12.51 -11.81
CA SER A 124 -1.32 12.91 -10.51
C SER A 124 -1.49 11.75 -9.53
N VAL A 125 -2.11 10.65 -9.94
CA VAL A 125 -2.34 9.41 -9.17
C VAL A 125 -2.15 8.21 -10.08
N GLY A 126 -1.36 7.23 -9.64
CA GLY A 126 -1.28 5.93 -10.29
C GLY A 126 -2.44 5.05 -9.83
N ILE A 127 -3.27 4.60 -10.77
CA ILE A 127 -4.30 3.58 -10.52
C ILE A 127 -3.71 2.24 -10.91
N ILE A 128 -3.65 1.31 -9.96
CA ILE A 128 -3.14 -0.04 -10.17
C ILE A 128 -4.32 -0.99 -10.09
N ASP A 129 -4.65 -1.60 -11.22
CA ASP A 129 -5.79 -2.52 -11.28
C ASP A 129 -5.53 -3.82 -10.53
N SER A 130 -6.57 -4.45 -10.03
CA SER A 130 -6.51 -5.66 -9.21
C SER A 130 -5.80 -6.84 -9.90
N GLY A 131 -5.85 -6.90 -11.24
CA GLY A 131 -5.21 -7.93 -12.06
C GLY A 131 -3.79 -7.60 -12.52
N TYR A 132 -3.27 -6.39 -12.29
CA TYR A 132 -1.93 -6.01 -12.74
C TYR A 132 -0.83 -6.67 -11.90
N ARG A 133 0.16 -7.28 -12.56
CA ARG A 133 1.31 -7.96 -11.92
C ARG A 133 2.67 -7.48 -12.44
N GLY A 134 2.67 -6.43 -13.27
CA GLY A 134 3.90 -5.80 -13.75
C GLY A 134 4.58 -4.95 -12.68
N PRO A 135 5.77 -4.42 -12.99
CA PRO A 135 6.49 -3.51 -12.10
C PRO A 135 5.72 -2.19 -11.90
N LEU A 136 5.74 -1.67 -10.68
CA LEU A 136 5.19 -0.35 -10.40
C LEU A 136 6.11 0.72 -10.98
N ILE A 137 5.55 1.56 -11.84
CA ILE A 137 6.28 2.63 -12.51
C ILE A 137 5.69 3.97 -12.10
N SER A 138 6.53 4.86 -11.56
CA SER A 138 6.17 6.26 -11.33
C SER A 138 6.74 7.14 -12.44
N ILE A 139 5.96 8.10 -12.90
CA ILE A 139 6.35 9.04 -13.97
C ILE A 139 6.33 10.43 -13.37
N PHE A 140 7.47 11.14 -13.48
CA PHE A 140 7.62 12.46 -12.88
C PHE A 140 7.85 13.54 -13.92
N ASP A 141 7.08 14.61 -13.83
CA ASP A 141 7.45 15.91 -14.38
C ASP A 141 8.42 16.59 -13.42
N ASN A 142 9.40 17.28 -13.98
CA ASN A 142 10.27 18.19 -13.26
C ASN A 142 9.86 19.62 -13.63
N LEU A 143 9.44 20.40 -12.65
CA LEU A 143 8.98 21.79 -12.87
C LEU A 143 10.12 22.76 -13.14
N ASN A 144 11.37 22.35 -12.92
CA ASN A 144 12.55 23.17 -13.18
C ASN A 144 13.12 22.91 -14.59
N ARG A 145 13.76 23.93 -15.17
CA ARG A 145 14.53 23.81 -16.42
C ARG A 145 15.86 23.09 -16.24
N ALA A 146 16.37 22.97 -15.03
CA ALA A 146 17.55 22.17 -14.70
C ALA A 146 17.16 20.72 -14.40
N LYS A 147 18.07 19.78 -14.68
CA LYS A 147 17.93 18.39 -14.21
C LYS A 147 17.83 18.36 -12.68
N TYR A 148 17.12 17.37 -12.15
CA TYR A 148 17.01 17.15 -10.72
C TYR A 148 17.48 15.74 -10.38
N ASP A 149 18.38 15.63 -9.41
CA ASP A 149 18.94 14.36 -8.98
C ASP A 149 18.11 13.76 -7.84
N VAL A 150 17.76 12.50 -7.99
CA VAL A 150 17.06 11.72 -6.98
C VAL A 150 18.00 10.61 -6.50
N GLU A 151 18.39 10.69 -5.27
CA GLU A 151 19.27 9.71 -4.65
C GLU A 151 18.57 8.35 -4.48
N LYS A 152 19.36 7.28 -4.60
CA LYS A 152 18.95 5.92 -4.29
C LYS A 152 18.28 5.87 -2.92
N HIS A 153 17.22 5.09 -2.79
CA HIS A 153 16.41 4.88 -1.59
C HIS A 153 15.60 6.12 -1.13
N THR A 154 15.57 7.19 -1.91
CA THR A 154 14.62 8.28 -1.72
C THR A 154 13.19 7.74 -1.82
N ARG A 155 12.26 8.29 -1.04
CA ARG A 155 10.84 7.90 -1.04
C ARG A 155 10.02 9.05 -1.61
N LEU A 156 9.56 8.89 -2.84
CA LEU A 156 8.76 9.90 -3.54
C LEU A 156 7.27 9.54 -3.59
N VAL A 157 6.96 8.25 -3.60
CA VAL A 157 5.60 7.71 -3.72
C VAL A 157 5.28 6.70 -2.62
N GLN A 158 3.99 6.47 -2.43
CA GLN A 158 3.44 5.51 -1.47
C GLN A 158 2.24 4.77 -2.07
N ILE A 159 2.05 3.52 -1.66
CA ILE A 159 0.85 2.74 -1.98
C ILE A 159 -0.20 2.98 -0.91
N CYS A 160 -1.45 3.21 -1.34
CA CYS A 160 -2.61 3.30 -0.46
C CYS A 160 -3.72 2.35 -0.93
N SER A 161 -4.45 1.78 0.03
CA SER A 161 -5.66 1.00 -0.26
C SER A 161 -6.77 1.89 -0.84
N PRO A 162 -7.79 1.30 -1.51
CA PRO A 162 -8.85 2.08 -2.16
C PRO A 162 -9.62 3.01 -1.22
N ASP A 163 -9.77 2.62 0.02
CA ASP A 163 -10.51 3.35 1.06
C ASP A 163 -9.61 3.95 2.16
N LEU A 164 -8.29 3.99 1.90
CA LEU A 164 -7.28 4.54 2.81
C LEU A 164 -7.16 3.81 4.16
N ARG A 165 -7.75 2.61 4.30
CA ARG A 165 -7.50 1.80 5.49
C ARG A 165 -6.02 1.40 5.58
N PRO A 166 -5.49 1.17 6.78
CA PRO A 166 -4.12 0.74 6.96
C PRO A 166 -3.80 -0.55 6.21
N ILE A 167 -2.55 -0.69 5.78
CA ILE A 167 -2.08 -1.80 4.97
C ILE A 167 -1.14 -2.67 5.80
N ILE A 168 -1.40 -3.98 5.87
CA ILE A 168 -0.40 -4.96 6.29
C ILE A 168 0.34 -5.43 5.04
N VAL A 169 1.66 -5.39 5.08
CA VAL A 169 2.51 -5.75 3.94
C VAL A 169 3.15 -7.12 4.17
N ILE A 170 3.12 -7.97 3.16
CA ILE A 170 3.69 -9.31 3.17
C ILE A 170 4.64 -9.43 1.98
N MET A 171 5.93 -9.65 2.25
CA MET A 171 6.88 -9.98 1.19
C MET A 171 6.68 -11.43 0.77
N VAL A 172 6.67 -11.68 -0.53
CA VAL A 172 6.59 -13.02 -1.11
C VAL A 172 7.89 -13.36 -1.84
N ASP A 173 8.24 -14.64 -1.86
CA ASP A 173 9.49 -15.12 -2.45
C ASP A 173 9.34 -15.41 -3.95
N ASN A 174 8.15 -15.82 -4.39
CA ASN A 174 7.87 -16.12 -5.78
C ASN A 174 6.83 -15.16 -6.34
N ILE A 175 6.98 -14.81 -7.61
CA ILE A 175 6.04 -13.91 -8.28
C ILE A 175 4.63 -14.51 -8.38
N GLU A 176 4.53 -15.83 -8.46
CA GLU A 176 3.29 -16.60 -8.52
C GLU A 176 2.43 -16.41 -7.26
N ASP A 177 3.06 -16.11 -6.12
CA ASP A 177 2.37 -15.84 -4.84
C ASP A 177 1.58 -14.52 -4.86
N LEU A 178 1.80 -13.65 -5.86
CA LEU A 178 0.95 -12.49 -6.14
C LEU A 178 -0.41 -12.89 -6.73
N GLY A 179 -0.55 -14.14 -7.19
CA GLY A 179 -1.72 -14.69 -7.88
C GLY A 179 -1.66 -14.48 -9.40
N LEU A 180 -1.99 -15.54 -10.13
CA LEU A 180 -2.08 -15.51 -11.60
C LEU A 180 -3.31 -14.71 -12.04
N THR A 181 -3.17 -13.91 -13.11
CA THR A 181 -4.25 -13.12 -13.70
C THR A 181 -4.12 -13.09 -15.22
N GLU A 182 -5.22 -12.93 -15.93
CA GLU A 182 -5.23 -12.79 -17.39
C GLU A 182 -4.48 -11.53 -17.85
N ARG A 183 -4.54 -10.45 -17.06
CA ARG A 183 -3.87 -9.17 -17.37
C ARG A 183 -2.35 -9.25 -17.24
N SER A 184 -1.85 -10.02 -16.28
CA SER A 184 -0.42 -10.21 -16.00
C SER A 184 0.34 -8.87 -15.92
N ASP A 185 1.37 -8.66 -16.75
CA ASP A 185 2.23 -7.46 -16.78
C ASP A 185 1.84 -6.43 -17.86
N ASN A 186 0.70 -6.63 -18.54
CA ASN A 186 0.20 -5.68 -19.54
C ASN A 186 -0.22 -4.36 -18.87
N GLY A 187 0.65 -3.36 -18.99
CA GLY A 187 0.52 -2.04 -18.36
C GLY A 187 0.13 -0.93 -19.34
N PHE A 188 0.81 0.20 -19.26
CA PHE A 188 0.53 1.45 -20.00
C PHE A 188 0.13 1.24 -21.46
N GLY A 189 -1.16 1.51 -21.79
CA GLY A 189 -1.66 1.54 -23.17
C GLY A 189 -2.12 0.20 -23.74
N SER A 190 -2.17 -0.90 -22.97
CA SER A 190 -2.63 -2.21 -23.46
C SER A 190 -4.12 -2.25 -23.83
N THR A 191 -4.89 -1.25 -23.43
CA THR A 191 -6.34 -1.11 -23.72
C THR A 191 -6.66 -0.09 -24.81
N GLY A 192 -5.65 0.39 -25.53
CA GLY A 192 -5.79 1.26 -26.69
C GLY A 192 -5.75 2.75 -26.33
N VAL A 193 -5.04 3.52 -27.15
CA VAL A 193 -5.22 4.96 -27.35
C VAL A 193 -6.06 5.11 -28.60
#